data_8e1741f87cb56d4d382633c9ccc5a3ce
#
_entry.id   8e1741f87cb56d4d382633c9ccc5a3ce
#
_cell.length_a   1.000
_cell.length_b   1.000
_cell.length_c   1.000
_cell.angle_alpha   90.00
_cell.angle_beta   90.00
_cell.angle_gamma   90.00
#
_symmetry.space_group_name_H-M   'P 1'
#
loop_
_entity.id
_entity.type
_entity.pdbx_description
1 polymer ?
#
loop_
_entity_poly.entity_id
_entity_poly.type
_entity_poly.pdbx_seq_one_letter_code
_entity_poly.pdbx_strand_id
1 'polypeptide(L)'
;MVKKIYFNNLKENQFYTDSVKVTDTNIKKFASASGDNNPIHLNEEFAKKTIFKSRIAHGMLIASFISSVIGNKFPGNGTIYVSQNLKFKRPVKINDVVKIKITVEKKIIKKKKLLKQFF
;
A
#
# COMPACT_ATOMS: atom_id res chain seq x y z
N MET A 1 -10.57 2.61 13.75
CA MET A 1 -10.22 1.68 14.85
C MET A 1 -9.37 0.55 14.30
N VAL A 2 -8.29 0.20 14.99
CA VAL A 2 -7.41 -0.90 14.61
C VAL A 2 -8.07 -2.22 14.96
N LYS A 3 -8.17 -3.10 13.98
CA LYS A 3 -8.75 -4.44 14.14
C LYS A 3 -7.64 -5.44 14.42
N LYS A 4 -7.89 -6.37 15.33
CA LYS A 4 -6.93 -7.43 15.69
C LYS A 4 -7.46 -8.77 15.22
N ILE A 5 -6.67 -9.46 14.39
CA ILE A 5 -6.95 -10.82 13.94
C ILE A 5 -5.79 -11.70 14.37
N TYR A 6 -6.07 -12.76 15.10
CA TYR A 6 -5.04 -13.67 15.59
C TYR A 6 -4.59 -14.60 14.48
N PHE A 7 -3.30 -14.95 14.50
CA PHE A 7 -2.70 -15.84 13.54
C PHE A 7 -3.47 -17.16 13.38
N ASN A 8 -3.92 -17.74 14.48
CA ASN A 8 -4.64 -19.02 14.42
C ASN A 8 -5.97 -18.92 13.68
N ASN A 9 -6.53 -17.73 13.57
CA ASN A 9 -7.80 -17.49 12.87
C ASN A 9 -7.61 -17.20 11.40
N LEU A 10 -6.36 -16.98 10.95
CA LEU A 10 -6.07 -16.77 9.55
C LEU A 10 -6.06 -18.11 8.80
N LYS A 11 -6.57 -18.10 7.59
CA LYS A 11 -6.59 -19.27 6.70
C LYS A 11 -5.89 -18.95 5.41
N GLU A 12 -5.18 -19.92 4.86
CA GLU A 12 -4.59 -19.77 3.53
C GLU A 12 -5.68 -19.44 2.51
N ASN A 13 -5.37 -18.58 1.57
CA ASN A 13 -6.28 -18.05 0.54
C ASN A 13 -7.38 -17.13 1.09
N GLN A 14 -7.46 -16.92 2.39
CA GLN A 14 -8.32 -15.89 2.95
C GLN A 14 -7.87 -14.52 2.44
N PHE A 15 -8.82 -13.65 2.10
CA PHE A 15 -8.48 -12.35 1.57
C PHE A 15 -9.33 -11.24 2.16
N TYR A 16 -8.85 -10.02 2.00
CA TYR A 16 -9.53 -8.80 2.39
C TYR A 16 -9.36 -7.77 1.28
N THR A 17 -10.41 -7.02 0.99
CA THR A 17 -10.37 -5.97 -0.01
C THR A 17 -10.72 -4.62 0.59
N ASP A 18 -10.10 -3.58 0.05
CA ASP A 18 -10.38 -2.20 0.43
C ASP A 18 -10.22 -1.31 -0.80
N SER A 19 -10.69 -0.09 -0.71
CA SER A 19 -10.54 0.90 -1.77
C SER A 19 -10.08 2.22 -1.17
N VAL A 20 -9.15 2.88 -1.86
CA VAL A 20 -8.61 4.16 -1.43
C VAL A 20 -8.62 5.12 -2.61
N LYS A 21 -9.20 6.30 -2.41
CA LYS A 21 -9.10 7.38 -3.40
C LYS A 21 -7.78 8.11 -3.21
N VAL A 22 -7.04 8.25 -4.30
CA VAL A 22 -5.75 8.94 -4.30
C VAL A 22 -6.02 10.43 -4.49
N THR A 23 -5.76 11.22 -3.47
CA THR A 23 -6.04 12.67 -3.49
C THR A 23 -4.77 13.49 -3.65
N ASP A 24 -4.93 14.72 -4.11
CA ASP A 24 -3.83 15.69 -4.15
C ASP A 24 -3.22 15.88 -2.75
N THR A 25 -4.07 15.91 -1.73
CA THR A 25 -3.62 16.03 -0.34
C THR A 25 -2.72 14.86 0.07
N ASN A 26 -3.08 13.63 -0.30
CA ASN A 26 -2.24 12.47 -0.03
C ASN A 26 -0.87 12.59 -0.70
N ILE A 27 -0.85 13.01 -1.96
CA ILE A 27 0.40 13.16 -2.71
C ILE A 27 1.29 14.22 -2.05
N LYS A 28 0.73 15.37 -1.68
CA LYS A 28 1.48 16.45 -1.03
C LYS A 28 2.01 16.03 0.33
N LYS A 29 1.20 15.35 1.14
CA LYS A 29 1.63 14.84 2.45
C LYS A 29 2.74 13.81 2.31
N PHE A 30 2.62 12.91 1.34
CA PHE A 30 3.65 11.91 1.09
C PHE A 30 4.96 12.55 0.62
N ALA A 31 4.89 13.51 -0.28
CA ALA A 31 6.05 14.26 -0.73
C ALA A 31 6.75 14.95 0.44
N SER A 32 5.99 15.57 1.34
CA SER A 32 6.51 16.22 2.53
C SER A 32 7.17 15.24 3.48
N ALA A 33 6.52 14.10 3.76
CA ALA A 33 7.02 13.12 4.70
C ALA A 33 8.25 12.38 4.18
N SER A 34 8.27 12.05 2.89
CA SER A 34 9.37 11.27 2.29
C SER A 34 10.51 12.12 1.76
N GLY A 35 10.25 13.39 1.46
CA GLY A 35 11.19 14.26 0.74
C GLY A 35 11.21 14.04 -0.77
N ASP A 36 10.34 13.18 -1.30
CA ASP A 36 10.24 12.93 -2.74
C ASP A 36 9.41 14.01 -3.43
N ASN A 37 10.09 15.05 -3.88
CA ASN A 37 9.49 16.22 -4.53
C ASN A 37 9.64 16.18 -6.05
N ASN A 38 9.74 15.02 -6.65
CA ASN A 38 9.85 14.90 -8.10
C ASN A 38 8.66 15.63 -8.76
N PRO A 39 8.92 16.54 -9.70
CA PRO A 39 7.86 17.38 -10.29
C PRO A 39 6.78 16.59 -11.02
N ILE A 40 7.03 15.36 -11.43
CA ILE A 40 5.99 14.51 -12.04
C ILE A 40 4.80 14.29 -11.09
N HIS A 41 5.02 14.41 -9.79
CA HIS A 41 3.97 14.23 -8.79
C HIS A 41 3.30 15.55 -8.37
N LEU A 42 4.04 16.66 -8.47
CA LEU A 42 3.64 17.92 -7.83
C LEU A 42 3.34 19.05 -8.81
N ASN A 43 3.85 19.01 -10.03
CA ASN A 43 3.77 20.11 -10.98
C ASN A 43 2.99 19.70 -12.22
N GLU A 44 1.77 20.25 -12.36
CA GLU A 44 0.89 19.92 -13.48
C GLU A 44 1.47 20.35 -14.81
N GLU A 45 2.08 21.53 -14.90
CA GLU A 45 2.68 22.02 -16.15
C GLU A 45 3.82 21.13 -16.62
N PHE A 46 4.64 20.66 -15.67
CA PHE A 46 5.68 19.69 -15.97
C PHE A 46 5.07 18.36 -16.44
N ALA A 47 4.08 17.86 -15.72
CA ALA A 47 3.47 16.56 -15.99
C ALA A 47 2.77 16.50 -17.35
N LYS A 48 2.16 17.59 -17.79
CA LYS A 48 1.51 17.69 -19.09
C LYS A 48 2.45 17.41 -20.25
N LYS A 49 3.73 17.70 -20.08
CA LYS A 49 4.76 17.55 -21.12
C LYS A 49 5.35 16.14 -21.12
N THR A 50 4.96 15.28 -20.19
CA THR A 50 5.43 13.91 -20.12
C THR A 50 4.47 12.96 -20.84
N ILE A 51 4.90 11.72 -20.99
CA ILE A 51 4.06 10.66 -21.57
C ILE A 51 2.79 10.41 -20.75
N PHE A 52 2.80 10.78 -19.46
CA PHE A 52 1.65 10.58 -18.56
C PHE A 52 0.56 11.64 -18.76
N LYS A 53 0.89 12.80 -19.31
CA LYS A 53 -0.03 13.91 -19.61
C LYS A 53 -0.68 14.57 -18.40
N SER A 54 -0.45 14.06 -17.21
CA SER A 54 -0.94 14.61 -15.96
C SER A 54 -0.06 14.13 -14.81
N ARG A 55 -0.23 14.75 -13.65
CA ARG A 55 0.46 14.31 -12.44
C ARG A 55 0.07 12.89 -12.09
N ILE A 56 1.05 12.11 -11.64
CA ILE A 56 0.84 10.75 -11.15
C ILE A 56 1.24 10.68 -9.69
N ALA A 57 0.65 9.73 -8.97
CA ALA A 57 1.01 9.47 -7.58
C ALA A 57 2.36 8.76 -7.50
N HIS A 58 3.08 8.98 -6.41
CA HIS A 58 4.26 8.19 -6.09
C HIS A 58 3.87 6.72 -5.98
N GLY A 59 4.65 5.84 -6.59
CA GLY A 59 4.42 4.40 -6.41
C GLY A 59 4.47 3.99 -4.96
N MET A 60 5.41 4.56 -4.19
CA MET A 60 5.53 4.25 -2.77
C MET A 60 4.37 4.79 -1.93
N LEU A 61 3.66 5.83 -2.38
CA LEU A 61 2.42 6.24 -1.74
C LEU A 61 1.37 5.13 -1.83
N ILE A 62 1.23 4.53 -2.99
CA ILE A 62 0.30 3.41 -3.19
C ILE A 62 0.73 2.22 -2.32
N ALA A 63 2.02 1.92 -2.26
CA ALA A 63 2.54 0.89 -1.37
C ALA A 63 2.22 1.18 0.10
N SER A 64 2.23 2.46 0.50
CA SER A 64 1.90 2.84 1.87
C SER A 64 0.44 2.53 2.23
N PHE A 65 -0.48 2.61 1.28
CA PHE A 65 -1.87 2.22 1.49
C PHE A 65 -1.99 0.72 1.76
N ILE A 66 -1.19 -0.09 1.08
CA ILE A 66 -1.11 -1.54 1.35
C ILE A 66 -0.63 -1.77 2.79
N SER A 67 0.42 -1.08 3.20
CA SER A 67 0.93 -1.16 4.56
C SER A 67 -0.14 -0.78 5.59
N SER A 68 -0.92 0.26 5.31
CA SER A 68 -2.01 0.69 6.18
C SER A 68 -3.08 -0.40 6.35
N VAL A 69 -3.48 -1.04 5.27
CA VAL A 69 -4.46 -2.14 5.34
C VAL A 69 -3.91 -3.31 6.15
N ILE A 70 -2.68 -3.70 5.90
CA ILE A 70 -2.02 -4.82 6.60
C ILE A 70 -1.92 -4.53 8.09
N GLY A 71 -1.53 -3.33 8.47
CA GLY A 71 -1.31 -2.97 9.86
C GLY A 71 -2.58 -2.70 10.65
N ASN A 72 -3.63 -2.20 9.98
CA ASN A 72 -4.84 -1.75 10.66
C ASN A 72 -6.05 -2.65 10.47
N LYS A 73 -6.14 -3.36 9.35
CA LYS A 73 -7.36 -4.05 8.97
C LYS A 73 -7.18 -5.54 8.78
N PHE A 74 -6.19 -5.96 8.00
CA PHE A 74 -6.01 -7.38 7.70
C PHE A 74 -4.54 -7.69 7.36
N PRO A 75 -3.86 -8.52 8.15
CA PRO A 75 -4.29 -9.20 9.39
C PRO A 75 -4.56 -8.25 10.56
N GLY A 76 -4.08 -7.01 10.51
CA GLY A 76 -4.37 -5.99 11.49
C GLY A 76 -3.32 -5.88 12.59
N ASN A 77 -3.73 -5.38 13.73
CA ASN A 77 -2.84 -5.10 14.85
C ASN A 77 -1.99 -6.30 15.23
N GLY A 78 -0.71 -6.07 15.43
CA GLY A 78 0.27 -7.11 15.73
C GLY A 78 1.03 -7.62 14.52
N THR A 79 0.62 -7.24 13.31
CA THR A 79 1.35 -7.58 12.09
C THR A 79 2.59 -6.72 11.97
N ILE A 80 3.72 -7.34 11.66
CA ILE A 80 4.98 -6.66 11.43
C ILE A 80 5.46 -6.95 10.02
N TYR A 81 5.76 -5.89 9.29
CA TYR A 81 6.32 -5.98 7.96
C TYR A 81 7.76 -6.51 8.04
N VAL A 82 8.06 -7.56 7.30
CA VAL A 82 9.41 -8.15 7.29
C VAL A 82 10.13 -7.85 5.98
N SER A 83 9.44 -8.06 4.87
CA SER A 83 10.01 -7.85 3.54
C SER A 83 8.92 -7.63 2.53
N GLN A 84 9.31 -7.15 1.35
CA GLN A 84 8.36 -6.96 0.25
C GLN A 84 9.09 -6.98 -1.08
N ASN A 85 8.33 -7.25 -2.13
CA ASN A 85 8.74 -7.07 -3.52
C ASN A 85 7.60 -6.32 -4.20
N LEU A 86 7.93 -5.25 -4.95
CA LEU A 86 6.95 -4.38 -5.58
C LEU A 86 7.20 -4.30 -7.08
N LYS A 87 6.10 -4.27 -7.84
CA LYS A 87 6.13 -3.95 -9.26
C LYS A 87 5.06 -2.88 -9.54
N PHE A 88 5.48 -1.77 -10.12
CA PHE A 88 4.59 -0.68 -10.48
C PHE A 88 4.29 -0.77 -11.98
N LYS A 89 3.14 -1.33 -12.31
CA LYS A 89 2.79 -1.65 -13.70
C LYS A 89 2.05 -0.54 -14.42
N ARG A 90 1.34 0.31 -13.69
CA ARG A 90 0.52 1.38 -14.26
C ARG A 90 0.60 2.64 -13.41
N PRO A 91 0.57 3.82 -14.04
CA PRO A 91 0.48 5.06 -13.28
C PRO A 91 -0.87 5.19 -12.60
N VAL A 92 -0.86 5.82 -11.44
CA VAL A 92 -2.08 6.17 -10.71
C VAL A 92 -2.19 7.68 -10.71
N LYS A 93 -3.32 8.20 -11.15
CA LYS A 93 -3.57 9.64 -11.27
C LYS A 93 -4.36 10.16 -10.08
N ILE A 94 -4.34 11.48 -9.90
CA ILE A 94 -5.15 12.15 -8.87
C ILE A 94 -6.61 11.79 -9.09
N ASN A 95 -7.31 11.47 -8.00
CA ASN A 95 -8.71 11.06 -7.94
C ASN A 95 -8.98 9.64 -8.43
N ASP A 96 -7.97 8.90 -8.85
CA ASP A 96 -8.15 7.47 -9.08
C ASP A 96 -8.50 6.76 -7.77
N VAL A 97 -9.33 5.74 -7.88
CA VAL A 97 -9.63 4.83 -6.77
C VAL A 97 -8.85 3.55 -6.98
N VAL A 98 -7.96 3.25 -6.05
CA VAL A 98 -7.19 2.01 -6.10
C VAL A 98 -7.85 0.97 -5.23
N LYS A 99 -7.96 -0.25 -5.76
CA LYS A 99 -8.45 -1.39 -5.00
C LYS A 99 -7.27 -2.15 -4.44
N ILE A 100 -7.34 -2.46 -3.15
CA ILE A 100 -6.30 -3.20 -2.44
C ILE A 100 -6.87 -4.55 -2.07
N LYS A 101 -6.18 -5.61 -2.48
CA LYS A 101 -6.54 -6.97 -2.09
C LYS A 101 -5.36 -7.61 -1.40
N ILE A 102 -5.58 -8.03 -0.17
CA ILE A 102 -4.58 -8.73 0.64
C ILE A 102 -5.03 -10.19 0.76
N THR A 103 -4.17 -11.09 0.36
CA THR A 103 -4.46 -12.52 0.42
C THR A 103 -3.42 -13.22 1.27
N VAL A 104 -3.85 -14.09 2.18
CA VAL A 104 -2.97 -14.96 2.93
C VAL A 104 -2.50 -16.08 2.00
N GLU A 105 -1.26 -15.99 1.57
CA GLU A 105 -0.70 -16.95 0.63
C GLU A 105 -0.25 -18.21 1.34
N LYS A 106 0.42 -18.05 2.49
CA LYS A 106 0.98 -19.17 3.23
C LYS A 106 1.10 -18.83 4.71
N LYS A 107 0.84 -19.83 5.56
CA LYS A 107 1.07 -19.73 7.00
C LYS A 107 2.26 -20.61 7.36
N ILE A 108 3.24 -20.03 8.03
CA ILE A 108 4.48 -20.72 8.39
C ILE A 108 4.66 -20.66 9.90
N ILE A 109 4.84 -21.83 10.53
CA ILE A 109 5.13 -21.94 11.95
C ILE A 109 6.52 -22.56 12.07
N LYS A 110 7.36 -21.95 12.90
CA LYS A 110 8.72 -22.46 13.12
C LYS A 110 9.00 -22.56 14.61
N LYS A 111 9.31 -23.78 15.10
CA LYS A 111 9.70 -24.04 16.49
C LYS A 111 8.76 -23.40 17.51
N LYS A 112 7.45 -23.54 17.31
CA LYS A 112 6.39 -22.95 18.15
C LYS A 112 6.34 -21.41 18.13
N LYS A 113 7.15 -20.76 17.30
CA LYS A 113 7.07 -19.32 17.09
C LYS A 113 6.38 -19.04 15.78
N LEU A 114 5.52 -18.07 15.78
CA LEU A 114 4.92 -17.57 14.55
C LEU A 114 5.98 -16.82 13.77
N LEU A 115 6.13 -17.14 12.50
CA LEU A 115 6.87 -16.30 11.60
C LEU A 115 6.01 -15.10 11.24
N LYS A 116 6.68 -13.97 11.04
CA LYS A 116 6.02 -12.79 10.51
C LYS A 116 5.59 -13.08 9.08
N GLN A 117 4.52 -12.43 8.68
CA GLN A 117 4.00 -12.60 7.33
C GLN A 117 4.88 -11.85 6.34
N PHE A 118 4.94 -12.37 5.11
CA PHE A 118 5.66 -11.76 4.00
C PHE A 118 4.63 -11.20 3.02
N PHE A 119 4.86 -9.99 2.58
CA PHE A 119 3.96 -9.29 1.68
C PHE A 119 4.71 -8.69 0.50
#